data_89ee38e4df4b929500e81f433257cf32
#
_entry.id   89ee38e4df4b929500e81f433257cf32
#
_cell.length_a   1.000
_cell.length_b   1.000
_cell.length_c   1.000
_cell.angle_alpha   90.00
_cell.angle_beta   90.00
_cell.angle_gamma   90.00
#
_symmetry.space_group_name_H-M   'P 1'
#
loop_
_entity.id
_entity.type
_entity.pdbx_description
1 polymer ?
#
loop_
_entity_poly.entity_id
_entity_poly.type
_entity_poly.pdbx_seq_one_letter_code
_entity_poly.pdbx_strand_id
1 'polypeptide(L)'
;MSLQSDASQIAWDITQNPCVGYSQPERLTIWNLPSPTSQAVNVNVDCSELVVYCFNNAGLPDPLPKSMWTGNEVECMTERGFTAEEWYRGMPVEDGDVLRSDGHTAIVCNDWICEAWISEFGDIDGYAGDQTGGEVRCACSYLNHPLTINGQWTHRIRYDGSYYAEDDLDMSENTDLLREIRDRLVEVSDQTGAGIAGRRWDGPIVSQLKDANATLSGLVDTFSPGKEGV
;
A
#
# COMPACT_ATOMS: atom_id res chain seq x y z
N MET A 1 4.12 3.13 -10.90
CA MET A 1 3.14 2.02 -10.77
C MET A 1 2.06 2.49 -9.82
N SER A 2 0.88 1.92 -9.81
CA SER A 2 -0.16 2.28 -8.84
C SER A 2 0.08 1.57 -7.51
N LEU A 3 -0.46 2.10 -6.41
CA LEU A 3 -0.40 1.47 -5.09
C LEU A 3 -0.84 0.01 -5.12
N GLN A 4 -1.94 -0.29 -5.82
CA GLN A 4 -2.47 -1.64 -5.99
C GLN A 4 -1.49 -2.57 -6.71
N SER A 5 -0.88 -2.10 -7.81
CA SER A 5 0.14 -2.86 -8.55
C SER A 5 1.37 -3.14 -7.70
N ASP A 6 1.80 -2.17 -6.89
CA ASP A 6 2.94 -2.34 -5.99
C ASP A 6 2.61 -3.30 -4.84
N ALA A 7 1.42 -3.22 -4.24
CA ALA A 7 0.95 -4.16 -3.22
C ALA A 7 0.82 -5.59 -3.78
N SER A 8 0.28 -5.75 -4.98
CA SER A 8 0.21 -7.02 -5.70
C SER A 8 1.59 -7.63 -5.94
N GLN A 9 2.57 -6.81 -6.38
CA GLN A 9 3.94 -7.28 -6.59
C GLN A 9 4.60 -7.72 -5.28
N ILE A 10 4.39 -6.97 -4.18
CA ILE A 10 4.89 -7.34 -2.85
C ILE A 10 4.27 -8.66 -2.40
N ALA A 11 2.95 -8.85 -2.60
CA ALA A 11 2.28 -10.09 -2.26
C ALA A 11 2.85 -11.27 -3.06
N TRP A 12 3.06 -11.08 -4.36
CA TRP A 12 3.72 -12.08 -5.20
C TRP A 12 5.10 -12.45 -4.66
N ASP A 13 5.95 -11.45 -4.38
CA ASP A 13 7.31 -11.67 -3.89
C ASP A 13 7.34 -12.42 -2.54
N ILE A 14 6.42 -12.08 -1.62
CA ILE A 14 6.26 -12.78 -0.33
C ILE A 14 5.87 -14.25 -0.55
N THR A 15 4.94 -14.54 -1.46
CA THR A 15 4.49 -15.91 -1.72
C THR A 15 5.54 -16.78 -2.42
N GLN A 16 6.61 -16.21 -2.94
CA GLN A 16 7.78 -16.91 -3.49
C GLN A 16 8.93 -17.03 -2.49
N ASN A 17 8.79 -16.44 -1.30
CA ASN A 17 9.87 -16.40 -0.31
C ASN A 17 9.78 -17.57 0.69
N PRO A 18 10.69 -18.57 0.63
CA PRO A 18 10.64 -19.73 1.51
C PRO A 18 10.93 -19.42 2.98
N CYS A 19 11.34 -18.19 3.29
CA CYS A 19 11.56 -17.73 4.66
C CYS A 19 10.30 -17.14 5.31
N VAL A 20 9.16 -17.11 4.60
CA VAL A 20 7.88 -16.61 5.11
C VAL A 20 6.90 -17.77 5.26
N GLY A 21 6.59 -18.14 6.50
CA GLY A 21 5.63 -19.17 6.86
C GLY A 21 4.34 -18.62 7.44
N TYR A 22 3.48 -19.53 7.90
CA TYR A 22 2.18 -19.17 8.46
C TYR A 22 2.12 -19.39 9.97
N SER A 23 1.78 -18.34 10.72
CA SER A 23 1.35 -18.45 12.12
C SER A 23 0.54 -17.23 12.52
N GLN A 24 -0.66 -17.43 13.09
CA GLN A 24 -1.46 -16.32 13.65
C GLN A 24 -0.83 -15.74 14.93
N PRO A 25 -0.36 -16.54 15.90
CA PRO A 25 0.30 -16.01 17.08
C PRO A 25 1.54 -15.17 16.77
N GLU A 26 2.31 -15.57 15.75
CA GLU A 26 3.58 -14.92 15.39
C GLU A 26 3.50 -14.07 14.12
N ARG A 27 2.30 -13.76 13.63
CA ARG A 27 2.06 -13.05 12.36
C ARG A 27 2.84 -11.74 12.22
N LEU A 28 3.11 -11.04 13.32
CA LEU A 28 3.83 -9.76 13.31
C LEU A 28 5.34 -9.91 13.09
N THR A 29 5.87 -11.14 13.08
CA THR A 29 7.31 -11.34 12.80
C THR A 29 7.66 -11.01 11.35
N ILE A 30 6.70 -10.99 10.42
CA ILE A 30 6.88 -10.50 9.04
C ILE A 30 7.57 -9.12 8.96
N TRP A 31 7.33 -8.27 9.95
CA TRP A 31 7.94 -6.92 10.02
C TRP A 31 9.45 -6.92 10.31
N ASN A 32 10.03 -8.06 10.65
CA ASN A 32 11.48 -8.24 10.77
C ASN A 32 12.14 -8.56 9.43
N LEU A 33 11.35 -8.79 8.36
CA LEU A 33 11.86 -9.06 7.03
C LEU A 33 12.46 -7.77 6.42
N PRO A 34 13.74 -7.74 6.03
CA PRO A 34 14.36 -6.53 5.50
C PRO A 34 13.79 -6.06 4.16
N SER A 35 13.26 -6.97 3.37
CA SER A 35 12.52 -6.72 2.12
C SER A 35 11.68 -7.96 1.76
N PRO A 36 10.65 -7.84 0.91
CA PRO A 36 9.79 -8.98 0.51
C PRO A 36 10.57 -10.19 -0.01
N THR A 37 11.68 -9.99 -0.69
CA THR A 37 12.52 -11.05 -1.27
C THR A 37 13.70 -11.46 -0.38
N SER A 38 13.87 -10.85 0.80
CA SER A 38 14.99 -11.16 1.69
C SER A 38 14.84 -12.54 2.31
N GLN A 39 15.92 -13.32 2.30
CA GLN A 39 16.01 -14.63 2.94
C GLN A 39 16.95 -14.62 4.16
N ALA A 40 17.14 -13.45 4.77
CA ALA A 40 18.08 -13.28 5.90
C ALA A 40 17.50 -13.79 7.23
N VAL A 41 16.19 -13.91 7.35
CA VAL A 41 15.48 -14.32 8.57
C VAL A 41 14.19 -15.06 8.22
N ASN A 42 13.87 -16.09 8.98
CA ASN A 42 12.58 -16.75 8.90
C ASN A 42 11.55 -15.99 9.73
N VAL A 43 10.38 -15.78 9.17
CA VAL A 43 9.27 -15.01 9.73
C VAL A 43 7.95 -15.69 9.46
N ASN A 44 6.90 -15.27 10.14
CA ASN A 44 5.53 -15.72 9.93
C ASN A 44 4.58 -14.56 9.63
N VAL A 45 3.52 -14.89 8.94
CA VAL A 45 2.42 -13.99 8.61
C VAL A 45 1.09 -14.77 8.69
N ASP A 46 -0.03 -14.09 8.95
CA ASP A 46 -1.37 -14.64 8.70
C ASP A 46 -2.02 -13.95 7.48
N CYS A 47 -3.20 -14.39 7.09
CA CYS A 47 -3.88 -13.86 5.90
C CYS A 47 -4.12 -12.35 5.98
N SER A 48 -4.58 -11.85 7.11
CA SER A 48 -4.86 -10.42 7.30
C SER A 48 -3.59 -9.57 7.43
N GLU A 49 -2.56 -10.06 8.10
CA GLU A 49 -1.29 -9.35 8.22
C GLU A 49 -0.52 -9.31 6.89
N LEU A 50 -0.72 -10.31 6.02
CA LEU A 50 -0.19 -10.27 4.64
C LEU A 50 -0.74 -9.05 3.88
N VAL A 51 -2.06 -8.80 3.97
CA VAL A 51 -2.71 -7.63 3.37
C VAL A 51 -2.12 -6.34 3.97
N VAL A 52 -2.05 -6.24 5.30
CA VAL A 52 -1.47 -5.07 6.00
C VAL A 52 -0.03 -4.82 5.55
N TYR A 53 0.79 -5.87 5.52
CA TYR A 53 2.19 -5.76 5.13
C TYR A 53 2.33 -5.26 3.68
N CYS A 54 1.56 -5.82 2.75
CA CYS A 54 1.67 -5.49 1.34
C CYS A 54 1.28 -4.03 1.06
N PHE A 55 0.14 -3.58 1.55
CA PHE A 55 -0.32 -2.21 1.30
C PHE A 55 0.53 -1.16 2.02
N ASN A 56 0.94 -1.41 3.26
CA ASN A 56 1.79 -0.47 3.99
C ASN A 56 3.18 -0.33 3.34
N ASN A 57 3.77 -1.43 2.86
CA ASN A 57 5.05 -1.37 2.14
C ASN A 57 4.91 -0.85 0.70
N ALA A 58 3.74 -0.90 0.09
CA ALA A 58 3.44 -0.24 -1.18
C ALA A 58 3.30 1.29 -1.03
N GLY A 59 3.31 1.80 0.20
CA GLY A 59 3.25 3.23 0.48
C GLY A 59 1.82 3.77 0.63
N LEU A 60 0.91 2.98 1.22
CA LEU A 60 -0.43 3.45 1.57
C LEU A 60 -0.31 4.71 2.45
N PRO A 61 -0.92 5.86 2.06
CA PRO A 61 -0.73 7.14 2.76
C PRO A 61 -1.15 7.13 4.23
N ASP A 62 -2.27 6.46 4.55
CA ASP A 62 -2.70 6.17 5.92
C ASP A 62 -2.56 4.67 6.18
N PRO A 63 -1.52 4.22 6.91
CA PRO A 63 -1.21 2.81 7.03
C PRO A 63 -2.32 1.99 7.71
N LEU A 64 -2.57 0.79 7.18
CA LEU A 64 -3.43 -0.20 7.82
C LEU A 64 -2.87 -0.60 9.19
N PRO A 65 -3.73 -0.72 10.22
CA PRO A 65 -3.29 -1.09 11.55
C PRO A 65 -2.92 -2.57 11.63
N LYS A 66 -1.82 -2.90 12.32
CA LYS A 66 -1.39 -4.29 12.59
C LYS A 66 -2.39 -5.08 13.46
N SER A 67 -3.40 -4.42 13.99
CA SER A 67 -4.52 -5.06 14.69
C SER A 67 -5.65 -5.49 13.75
N MET A 68 -5.54 -5.23 12.44
CA MET A 68 -6.53 -5.65 11.47
C MET A 68 -6.62 -7.18 11.40
N TRP A 69 -7.84 -7.65 11.23
CA TRP A 69 -8.18 -9.06 11.02
C TRP A 69 -9.43 -9.14 10.15
N THR A 70 -9.76 -10.29 9.64
CA THR A 70 -10.88 -10.45 8.69
C THR A 70 -12.23 -9.90 9.20
N GLY A 71 -12.45 -9.82 10.52
CA GLY A 71 -13.69 -9.30 11.09
C GLY A 71 -13.83 -7.77 11.07
N ASN A 72 -12.73 -7.02 11.04
CA ASN A 72 -12.73 -5.54 10.95
C ASN A 72 -12.06 -5.03 9.66
N GLU A 73 -11.69 -5.91 8.75
CA GLU A 73 -10.91 -5.60 7.55
C GLU A 73 -11.63 -4.59 6.63
N VAL A 74 -12.93 -4.81 6.38
CA VAL A 74 -13.75 -3.90 5.55
C VAL A 74 -13.73 -2.49 6.13
N GLU A 75 -13.99 -2.34 7.44
CA GLU A 75 -13.99 -1.05 8.13
C GLU A 75 -12.61 -0.39 8.07
N CYS A 76 -11.56 -1.11 8.47
CA CYS A 76 -10.19 -0.57 8.48
C CYS A 76 -9.72 -0.12 7.09
N MET A 77 -10.10 -0.83 6.03
CA MET A 77 -9.70 -0.50 4.68
C MET A 77 -10.53 0.65 4.09
N THR A 78 -11.85 0.64 4.30
CA THR A 78 -12.72 1.73 3.79
C THR A 78 -12.41 3.08 4.43
N GLU A 79 -12.01 3.12 5.68
CA GLU A 79 -11.50 4.32 6.33
C GLU A 79 -10.21 4.87 5.72
N ARG A 80 -9.56 4.13 4.80
CA ARG A 80 -8.24 4.44 4.22
C ARG A 80 -8.25 4.50 2.69
N GLY A 81 -9.41 4.82 2.11
CA GLY A 81 -9.53 5.03 0.67
C GLY A 81 -9.69 3.76 -0.15
N PHE A 82 -10.26 2.73 0.45
CA PHE A 82 -10.70 1.54 -0.28
C PHE A 82 -12.21 1.53 -0.41
N THR A 83 -12.70 1.02 -1.52
CA THR A 83 -14.11 0.70 -1.73
C THR A 83 -14.34 -0.79 -1.53
N ALA A 84 -15.32 -1.16 -0.73
CA ALA A 84 -15.73 -2.55 -0.52
C ALA A 84 -17.08 -2.82 -1.21
N GLU A 85 -17.11 -3.84 -2.03
CA GLU A 85 -18.33 -4.29 -2.74
C GLU A 85 -18.66 -5.72 -2.35
N GLU A 86 -19.96 -6.01 -2.19
CA GLU A 86 -20.41 -7.39 -1.99
C GLU A 86 -19.99 -8.26 -3.18
N TRP A 87 -19.31 -9.36 -2.87
CA TRP A 87 -18.82 -10.26 -3.89
C TRP A 87 -19.95 -11.05 -4.56
N TYR A 88 -19.85 -11.26 -5.85
CA TYR A 88 -20.72 -12.15 -6.63
C TYR A 88 -19.91 -13.02 -7.59
N ARG A 89 -20.42 -14.19 -7.91
CA ARG A 89 -19.75 -15.11 -8.83
C ARG A 89 -19.54 -14.49 -10.21
N GLY A 90 -18.29 -14.46 -10.67
CA GLY A 90 -17.92 -13.83 -11.95
C GLY A 90 -17.62 -12.34 -11.84
N MET A 91 -17.53 -11.81 -10.62
CA MET A 91 -17.07 -10.44 -10.40
C MET A 91 -15.68 -10.25 -11.01
N PRO A 92 -15.45 -9.20 -11.83
CA PRO A 92 -14.12 -8.91 -12.35
C PRO A 92 -13.18 -8.48 -11.23
N VAL A 93 -11.96 -8.99 -11.28
CA VAL A 93 -10.90 -8.64 -10.33
C VAL A 93 -9.71 -8.04 -11.07
N GLU A 94 -8.92 -7.25 -10.36
CA GLU A 94 -7.71 -6.59 -10.86
C GLU A 94 -6.56 -6.82 -9.86
N ASP A 95 -5.33 -6.56 -10.30
CA ASP A 95 -4.16 -6.64 -9.43
C ASP A 95 -4.30 -5.73 -8.22
N GLY A 96 -4.05 -6.29 -7.03
CA GLY A 96 -4.18 -5.59 -5.77
C GLY A 96 -5.60 -5.58 -5.18
N ASP A 97 -6.60 -6.18 -5.85
CA ASP A 97 -7.89 -6.43 -5.18
C ASP A 97 -7.71 -7.37 -4.00
N VAL A 98 -8.35 -7.06 -2.90
CA VAL A 98 -8.43 -7.92 -1.73
C VAL A 98 -9.77 -8.64 -1.74
N LEU A 99 -9.72 -9.97 -1.66
CA LEU A 99 -10.91 -10.83 -1.56
C LEU A 99 -11.04 -11.31 -0.11
N ARG A 100 -12.16 -10.97 0.52
CA ARG A 100 -12.44 -11.29 1.92
C ARG A 100 -13.56 -12.30 2.04
N SER A 101 -13.40 -13.29 2.91
CA SER A 101 -14.43 -14.21 3.42
C SER A 101 -14.52 -14.10 4.95
N ASP A 102 -15.43 -14.84 5.60
CA ASP A 102 -15.62 -14.75 7.04
C ASP A 102 -14.41 -15.21 7.90
N GLY A 103 -13.49 -15.95 7.32
CA GLY A 103 -12.32 -16.45 8.06
C GLY A 103 -11.02 -16.37 7.27
N HIS A 104 -11.04 -15.76 6.09
CA HIS A 104 -9.86 -15.70 5.22
C HIS A 104 -9.88 -14.46 4.33
N THR A 105 -8.68 -13.98 4.01
CA THR A 105 -8.47 -12.89 3.06
C THR A 105 -7.25 -13.16 2.18
N ALA A 106 -7.25 -12.64 0.96
CA ALA A 106 -6.20 -12.84 -0.02
C ALA A 106 -6.08 -11.66 -0.99
N ILE A 107 -4.94 -11.54 -1.67
CA ILE A 107 -4.68 -10.49 -2.66
C ILE A 107 -4.65 -11.10 -4.05
N VAL A 108 -5.26 -10.42 -5.01
CA VAL A 108 -5.21 -10.79 -6.43
C VAL A 108 -3.88 -10.30 -7.02
N CYS A 109 -3.16 -11.21 -7.68
CA CYS A 109 -1.87 -10.95 -8.30
C CYS A 109 -1.86 -11.59 -9.69
N ASN A 110 -1.98 -10.79 -10.75
CA ASN A 110 -1.99 -11.26 -12.14
C ASN A 110 -2.99 -12.42 -12.36
N ASP A 111 -4.25 -12.20 -11.96
CA ASP A 111 -5.35 -13.19 -11.96
C ASP A 111 -5.16 -14.39 -11.01
N TRP A 112 -4.08 -14.46 -10.26
CA TRP A 112 -3.84 -15.49 -9.25
C TRP A 112 -4.18 -15.01 -7.84
N ILE A 113 -4.40 -15.94 -6.92
CA ILE A 113 -4.66 -15.66 -5.52
C ILE A 113 -3.36 -15.85 -4.72
N CYS A 114 -2.84 -14.75 -4.18
CA CYS A 114 -1.72 -14.72 -3.25
C CYS A 114 -2.27 -14.67 -1.82
N GLU A 115 -1.88 -15.66 -1.00
CA GLU A 115 -2.48 -15.88 0.32
C GLU A 115 -1.52 -16.49 1.34
N ALA A 116 -1.70 -16.14 2.61
CA ALA A 116 -1.16 -16.91 3.72
C ALA A 116 -2.28 -17.86 4.18
N TRP A 117 -2.08 -19.18 3.94
CA TRP A 117 -3.16 -20.14 3.96
C TRP A 117 -3.31 -20.88 5.29
N ILE A 118 -2.29 -21.64 5.68
CA ILE A 118 -2.32 -22.48 6.89
C ILE A 118 -0.91 -22.96 7.21
N SER A 119 -0.62 -23.28 8.48
CA SER A 119 0.66 -23.82 8.89
C SER A 119 0.95 -25.22 8.35
N GLU A 120 2.19 -25.69 8.50
CA GLU A 120 2.63 -27.06 8.16
C GLU A 120 1.86 -28.15 8.93
N PHE A 121 1.27 -27.77 10.08
CA PHE A 121 0.47 -28.70 10.90
C PHE A 121 -1.01 -28.71 10.49
N GLY A 122 -1.43 -27.85 9.58
CA GLY A 122 -2.82 -27.71 9.16
C GLY A 122 -3.68 -26.96 10.20
N ASP A 123 -3.07 -26.13 11.02
CA ASP A 123 -3.72 -25.29 12.03
C ASP A 123 -3.21 -23.83 11.96
N ILE A 124 -3.50 -23.04 12.99
CA ILE A 124 -3.22 -21.60 13.01
C ILE A 124 -1.84 -21.23 13.54
N ASP A 125 -1.03 -22.19 13.97
CA ASP A 125 0.29 -21.97 14.55
C ASP A 125 1.33 -22.85 13.86
N GLY A 126 2.43 -22.26 13.41
CA GLY A 126 3.49 -22.90 12.66
C GLY A 126 4.88 -22.43 13.06
N TYR A 127 5.90 -23.13 12.57
CA TYR A 127 7.29 -22.71 12.73
C TYR A 127 7.61 -21.51 11.83
N ALA A 128 8.63 -20.75 12.17
CA ALA A 128 9.05 -19.61 11.37
C ALA A 128 9.65 -20.04 10.02
N GLY A 129 9.12 -19.47 8.93
CA GLY A 129 9.44 -19.82 7.55
C GLY A 129 8.49 -20.87 6.97
N ASP A 130 8.47 -21.01 5.65
CA ASP A 130 7.61 -21.98 4.95
C ASP A 130 8.24 -23.37 4.99
N GLN A 131 7.63 -24.29 5.70
CA GLN A 131 8.11 -25.68 5.89
C GLN A 131 7.61 -26.61 4.78
N THR A 132 6.47 -26.29 4.14
CA THR A 132 5.79 -27.15 3.18
C THR A 132 5.87 -26.66 1.74
N GLY A 133 6.27 -25.43 1.52
CA GLY A 133 6.22 -24.74 0.22
C GLY A 133 4.80 -24.33 -0.18
N GLY A 134 3.90 -24.19 0.81
CA GLY A 134 2.50 -23.88 0.53
C GLY A 134 1.75 -23.17 1.66
N GLU A 135 2.45 -22.76 2.69
CA GLU A 135 1.87 -22.03 3.83
C GLU A 135 1.52 -20.60 3.43
N VAL A 136 2.43 -19.95 2.73
CA VAL A 136 2.23 -18.66 2.08
C VAL A 136 2.49 -18.85 0.59
N ARG A 137 1.47 -18.69 -0.23
CA ARG A 137 1.50 -19.19 -1.61
C ARG A 137 0.74 -18.33 -2.60
N CYS A 138 1.08 -18.44 -3.86
CA CYS A 138 0.23 -18.14 -4.99
C CYS A 138 -0.54 -19.41 -5.35
N ALA A 139 -1.77 -19.55 -4.88
CA ALA A 139 -2.49 -20.82 -4.86
C ALA A 139 -2.91 -21.31 -6.25
N CYS A 140 -3.70 -20.48 -6.97
CA CYS A 140 -4.23 -20.77 -8.30
C CYS A 140 -4.86 -19.50 -8.87
N SER A 141 -5.32 -19.57 -10.12
CA SER A 141 -6.10 -18.46 -10.67
C SER A 141 -7.37 -18.21 -9.86
N TYR A 142 -7.78 -16.95 -9.77
CA TYR A 142 -8.98 -16.52 -9.05
C TYR A 142 -10.20 -17.40 -9.33
N LEU A 143 -10.47 -17.71 -10.62
CA LEU A 143 -11.65 -18.50 -11.01
C LEU A 143 -11.61 -19.96 -10.54
N ASN A 144 -10.42 -20.49 -10.27
CA ASN A 144 -10.21 -21.87 -9.83
C ASN A 144 -10.02 -22.00 -8.31
N HIS A 145 -10.00 -20.88 -7.59
CA HIS A 145 -9.85 -20.91 -6.14
C HIS A 145 -11.09 -21.54 -5.46
N PRO A 146 -10.93 -22.42 -4.45
CA PRO A 146 -12.04 -23.09 -3.79
C PRO A 146 -13.10 -22.12 -3.26
N LEU A 147 -12.71 -20.99 -2.67
CA LEU A 147 -13.66 -19.98 -2.16
C LEU A 147 -14.43 -19.30 -3.29
N THR A 148 -13.83 -19.10 -4.47
CA THR A 148 -14.53 -18.60 -5.67
C THR A 148 -15.53 -19.62 -6.21
N ILE A 149 -15.09 -20.88 -6.34
CA ILE A 149 -15.95 -21.97 -6.84
C ILE A 149 -17.16 -22.18 -5.94
N ASN A 150 -16.95 -22.16 -4.62
CA ASN A 150 -17.98 -22.38 -3.62
C ASN A 150 -18.79 -21.15 -3.26
N GLY A 151 -18.44 -19.96 -3.81
CA GLY A 151 -19.15 -18.71 -3.52
C GLY A 151 -19.00 -18.25 -2.07
N GLN A 152 -17.79 -18.38 -1.50
CA GLN A 152 -17.55 -18.12 -0.09
C GLN A 152 -16.87 -16.76 0.16
N TRP A 153 -16.41 -16.07 -0.88
CA TRP A 153 -16.01 -14.69 -0.75
C TRP A 153 -17.23 -13.82 -0.40
N THR A 154 -17.05 -12.86 0.48
CA THR A 154 -18.10 -11.93 0.90
C THR A 154 -17.94 -10.55 0.28
N HIS A 155 -16.67 -10.10 0.15
CA HIS A 155 -16.37 -8.78 -0.41
C HIS A 155 -15.16 -8.86 -1.35
N ARG A 156 -15.18 -7.95 -2.34
CA ARG A 156 -14.00 -7.46 -3.02
C ARG A 156 -13.70 -6.07 -2.47
N ILE A 157 -12.47 -5.83 -2.05
CA ILE A 157 -12.03 -4.55 -1.50
C ILE A 157 -10.93 -4.02 -2.42
N ARG A 158 -11.09 -2.79 -2.90
CA ARG A 158 -10.20 -2.15 -3.89
C ARG A 158 -9.77 -0.78 -3.41
N TYR A 159 -8.50 -0.48 -3.49
CA TYR A 159 -8.02 0.88 -3.27
C TYR A 159 -8.38 1.75 -4.47
N ASP A 160 -9.12 2.81 -4.25
CA ASP A 160 -9.47 3.81 -5.26
C ASP A 160 -9.09 5.24 -4.87
N GLY A 161 -8.53 5.39 -3.65
CA GLY A 161 -8.14 6.69 -3.12
C GLY A 161 -9.32 7.60 -2.76
N SER A 162 -10.54 7.05 -2.66
CA SER A 162 -11.78 7.83 -2.45
C SER A 162 -11.76 8.66 -1.16
N TYR A 163 -11.08 8.18 -0.11
CA TYR A 163 -10.91 8.92 1.14
C TYR A 163 -10.24 10.29 0.96
N TYR A 164 -9.33 10.40 -0.01
CA TYR A 164 -8.64 11.65 -0.29
C TYR A 164 -9.37 12.54 -1.31
N ALA A 165 -10.44 12.03 -1.92
CA ALA A 165 -11.26 12.77 -2.90
C ALA A 165 -12.47 13.47 -2.27
N GLU A 166 -12.92 13.04 -1.09
CA GLU A 166 -14.12 13.55 -0.43
C GLU A 166 -13.84 14.54 0.70
N ASP A 167 -12.64 14.58 1.28
CA ASP A 167 -12.27 15.72 2.10
C ASP A 167 -12.22 16.93 1.17
N ASP A 168 -13.23 17.78 1.28
CA ASP A 168 -13.24 19.17 0.79
C ASP A 168 -11.94 19.87 1.22
N LEU A 169 -10.87 19.55 0.52
CA LEU A 169 -9.76 20.45 0.42
C LEU A 169 -10.37 21.69 -0.20
N ASP A 170 -10.74 22.66 0.65
CA ASP A 170 -10.96 24.02 0.14
C ASP A 170 -9.72 24.37 -0.68
N MET A 171 -9.84 24.15 -1.99
CA MET A 171 -8.73 24.31 -2.93
C MET A 171 -8.15 25.72 -2.86
N SER A 172 -8.90 26.69 -2.29
CA SER A 172 -8.45 28.03 -2.04
C SER A 172 -7.45 28.11 -0.88
N GLU A 173 -7.74 27.44 0.25
CA GLU A 173 -6.83 27.42 1.41
C GLU A 173 -5.56 26.63 1.10
N ASN A 174 -5.68 25.49 0.39
CA ASN A 174 -4.50 24.73 -0.01
C ASN A 174 -3.64 25.42 -1.05
N THR A 175 -4.24 26.16 -1.97
CA THR A 175 -3.49 26.97 -2.93
C THR A 175 -2.70 28.08 -2.22
N ASP A 176 -3.28 28.70 -1.20
CA ASP A 176 -2.60 29.73 -0.43
C ASP A 176 -1.49 29.15 0.46
N LEU A 177 -1.71 27.98 1.07
CA LEU A 177 -0.67 27.24 1.81
C LEU A 177 0.50 26.83 0.91
N LEU A 178 0.22 26.33 -0.28
CA LEU A 178 1.26 25.97 -1.26
C LEU A 178 2.04 27.21 -1.73
N ARG A 179 1.37 28.36 -1.90
CA ARG A 179 2.04 29.62 -2.21
C ARG A 179 2.94 30.06 -1.05
N GLU A 180 2.46 30.01 0.20
CA GLU A 180 3.25 30.34 1.38
C GLU A 180 4.48 29.45 1.52
N ILE A 181 4.32 28.13 1.34
CA ILE A 181 5.45 27.17 1.37
C ILE A 181 6.46 27.51 0.26
N ARG A 182 6.00 27.75 -0.95
CA ARG A 182 6.85 28.16 -2.07
C ARG A 182 7.63 29.44 -1.74
N ASP A 183 6.95 30.46 -1.25
CA ASP A 183 7.56 31.78 -0.99
C ASP A 183 8.60 31.67 0.14
N ARG A 184 8.35 30.87 1.18
CA ARG A 184 9.35 30.56 2.21
C ARG A 184 10.54 29.77 1.68
N LEU A 185 10.33 28.82 0.75
CA LEU A 185 11.42 28.08 0.12
C LEU A 185 12.30 28.98 -0.75
N VAL A 186 11.70 29.96 -1.45
CA VAL A 186 12.45 30.98 -2.22
C VAL A 186 13.26 31.85 -1.26
N GLU A 187 12.66 32.32 -0.17
CA GLU A 187 13.36 33.14 0.85
C GLU A 187 14.56 32.40 1.46
N VAL A 188 14.39 31.11 1.83
CA VAL A 188 15.48 30.27 2.33
C VAL A 188 16.54 30.05 1.27
N SER A 189 16.14 29.85 0.00
CA SER A 189 17.08 29.73 -1.12
C SER A 189 17.92 30.99 -1.32
N ASP A 190 17.28 32.17 -1.25
CA ASP A 190 17.96 33.45 -1.40
C ASP A 190 18.87 33.78 -0.21
N GLN A 191 18.43 33.48 1.02
CA GLN A 191 19.23 33.65 2.23
C GLN A 191 20.45 32.73 2.25
N THR A 192 20.32 31.47 1.79
CA THR A 192 21.44 30.54 1.69
C THR A 192 22.38 30.88 0.52
N GLY A 193 21.87 31.50 -0.55
CA GLY A 193 22.66 31.98 -1.68
C GLY A 193 23.42 33.30 -1.43
N ALA A 194 22.87 34.18 -0.58
CA ALA A 194 23.42 35.48 -0.29
C ALA A 194 24.35 35.54 0.96
N GLY A 195 24.31 34.54 1.82
CA GLY A 195 24.83 34.63 3.19
C GLY A 195 26.28 34.22 3.39
N ILE A 196 27.01 33.69 2.41
CA ILE A 196 28.39 33.25 2.58
C ILE A 196 29.26 33.82 1.45
N ALA A 197 29.89 34.92 1.74
CA ALA A 197 30.81 35.61 0.83
C ALA A 197 31.80 34.60 0.20
N GLY A 198 31.68 34.34 -1.08
CA GLY A 198 32.68 33.73 -1.94
C GLY A 198 32.70 32.23 -2.08
N ARG A 199 31.73 31.48 -1.56
CA ARG A 199 31.56 30.04 -1.86
C ARG A 199 30.24 29.75 -2.54
N ARG A 200 30.31 29.40 -3.82
CA ARG A 200 29.19 28.87 -4.59
C ARG A 200 28.82 27.51 -3.96
N TRP A 201 27.68 27.41 -3.32
CA TRP A 201 27.12 26.15 -2.85
C TRP A 201 26.37 25.49 -4.02
N ASP A 202 27.08 24.68 -4.79
CA ASP A 202 26.49 23.77 -5.79
C ASP A 202 26.23 22.38 -5.14
N GLY A 203 25.77 22.37 -3.90
CA GLY A 203 25.53 21.13 -3.16
C GLY A 203 24.15 20.50 -3.46
N PRO A 204 24.00 19.19 -3.15
CA PRO A 204 22.76 18.43 -3.43
C PRO A 204 21.48 19.07 -2.86
N ILE A 205 21.60 19.76 -1.73
CA ILE A 205 20.46 20.43 -1.07
C ILE A 205 19.91 21.60 -1.89
N VAL A 206 20.77 22.40 -2.52
CA VAL A 206 20.32 23.53 -3.36
C VAL A 206 19.66 23.03 -4.63
N SER A 207 20.15 21.93 -5.20
CA SER A 207 19.48 21.27 -6.34
C SER A 207 18.11 20.76 -5.94
N GLN A 208 17.99 20.03 -4.83
CA GLN A 208 16.73 19.51 -4.33
C GLN A 208 15.71 20.60 -4.00
N LEU A 209 16.13 21.75 -3.43
CA LEU A 209 15.27 22.89 -3.18
C LEU A 209 14.77 23.54 -4.48
N LYS A 210 15.61 23.63 -5.51
CA LYS A 210 15.20 24.14 -6.84
C LYS A 210 14.19 23.20 -7.50
N ASP A 211 14.41 21.90 -7.42
CA ASP A 211 13.52 20.89 -7.99
C ASP A 211 12.16 20.87 -7.25
N ALA A 212 12.17 20.98 -5.91
CA ALA A 212 10.96 21.11 -5.10
C ALA A 212 10.18 22.40 -5.44
N ASN A 213 10.88 23.53 -5.60
CA ASN A 213 10.24 24.78 -5.98
C ASN A 213 9.62 24.73 -7.39
N ALA A 214 10.29 24.10 -8.35
CA ALA A 214 9.75 23.89 -9.70
C ALA A 214 8.49 23.03 -9.69
N THR A 215 8.48 21.96 -8.88
CA THR A 215 7.34 21.07 -8.69
C THR A 215 6.15 21.81 -8.05
N LEU A 216 6.38 22.56 -6.97
CA LEU A 216 5.36 23.36 -6.30
C LEU A 216 4.79 24.46 -7.22
N SER A 217 5.63 25.11 -8.02
CA SER A 217 5.16 26.10 -8.99
C SER A 217 4.24 25.49 -10.03
N GLY A 218 4.60 24.30 -10.55
CA GLY A 218 3.75 23.54 -11.49
C GLY A 218 2.39 23.17 -10.88
N LEU A 219 2.37 22.75 -9.59
CA LEU A 219 1.14 22.43 -8.87
C LEU A 219 0.27 23.66 -8.68
N VAL A 220 0.83 24.78 -8.22
CA VAL A 220 0.09 26.06 -8.05
C VAL A 220 -0.55 26.53 -9.37
N ASP A 221 0.18 26.42 -10.49
CA ASP A 221 -0.34 26.80 -11.81
C ASP A 221 -1.45 25.87 -12.29
N THR A 222 -1.40 24.59 -11.93
CA THR A 222 -2.42 23.59 -12.28
C THR A 222 -3.74 23.84 -11.53
N PHE A 223 -3.66 24.27 -10.27
CA PHE A 223 -4.83 24.49 -9.40
C PHE A 223 -5.31 25.94 -9.34
N SER A 224 -4.64 26.86 -9.99
CA SER A 224 -5.12 28.24 -10.07
C SER A 224 -6.32 28.32 -11.01
N PRO A 225 -7.50 28.78 -10.57
CA PRO A 225 -8.65 28.98 -11.45
C PRO A 225 -8.23 29.92 -12.59
N GLY A 226 -8.43 29.45 -13.82
CA GLY A 226 -8.08 30.20 -15.01
C GLY A 226 -8.61 31.63 -14.92
N LYS A 227 -7.77 32.60 -15.19
CA LYS A 227 -8.22 33.98 -15.46
C LYS A 227 -9.05 33.89 -16.74
N GLU A 228 -10.37 33.72 -16.57
CA GLU A 228 -11.27 34.01 -17.66
C GLU A 228 -11.10 35.48 -18.02
N GLY A 229 -10.70 35.71 -19.27
CA GLY A 229 -10.48 37.02 -19.82
C GLY A 229 -11.77 37.84 -19.84
N VAL A 230 -11.67 39.04 -19.36
CA VAL A 230 -12.60 40.12 -19.64
C VAL A 230 -12.34 40.66 -21.05
#